data_3acf642dcecd37cfbd23ee7c1910b9d7
#
_entry.id   3acf642dcecd37cfbd23ee7c1910b9d7
#
_cell.length_a   1.000
_cell.length_b   1.000
_cell.length_c   1.000
_cell.angle_alpha   90.00
_cell.angle_beta   90.00
_cell.angle_gamma   90.00
#
_symmetry.space_group_name_H-M   'P 1'
#
loop_
_entity.id
_entity.type
_entity.pdbx_description
1 polymer ?
#
loop_
_entity_poly.entity_id
_entity_poly.type
_entity_poly.pdbx_seq_one_letter_code
_entity_poly.pdbx_strand_id
1 'polypeptide(L)'
;MDQKTIVLCIAGGAVALVLLSLAWGRLSAWLAVRELRHAYQARPLFSAHERAAYRTLKAMTDELGLVLFVKVRLLDLAEPRPHHRKYQLYLNKVSAKHVDFVVCNAKSEPKLVIELDDFTHDTPSRMARDEFVDTVLESCGYGVVHTRNIDRDELYPVLRRLRRTRAAGK
;
A
#
# COMPACT_ATOMS: atom_id res chain seq x y z
N MET A 1 -9.72 45.79 -49.91
CA MET A 1 -10.30 45.30 -48.67
C MET A 1 -10.01 46.35 -47.62
N ASP A 2 -11.01 46.89 -46.97
CA ASP A 2 -10.83 47.98 -45.99
C ASP A 2 -10.07 47.44 -44.73
N GLN A 3 -9.21 48.28 -44.16
CA GLN A 3 -8.39 47.93 -43.01
C GLN A 3 -9.22 47.36 -41.83
N LYS A 4 -10.44 47.87 -41.64
CA LYS A 4 -11.38 47.39 -40.65
C LYS A 4 -11.83 45.94 -40.90
N THR A 5 -12.06 45.57 -42.14
CA THR A 5 -12.43 44.20 -42.55
C THR A 5 -11.31 43.22 -42.30
N ILE A 6 -10.05 43.60 -42.54
CA ILE A 6 -8.87 42.77 -42.27
C ILE A 6 -8.74 42.49 -40.77
N VAL A 7 -8.85 43.54 -39.93
CA VAL A 7 -8.77 43.40 -38.46
C VAL A 7 -9.90 42.51 -37.93
N LEU A 8 -11.13 42.63 -38.43
CA LEU A 8 -12.27 41.81 -38.01
C LEU A 8 -12.05 40.34 -38.41
N CYS A 9 -11.52 40.06 -39.60
CA CYS A 9 -11.19 38.67 -40.01
C CYS A 9 -10.09 38.04 -39.12
N ILE A 10 -9.04 38.80 -38.78
CA ILE A 10 -7.97 38.32 -37.91
C ILE A 10 -8.49 38.05 -36.50
N ALA A 11 -9.28 38.99 -35.96
CA ALA A 11 -9.89 38.79 -34.63
C ALA A 11 -10.85 37.57 -34.59
N GLY A 12 -11.69 37.40 -35.61
CA GLY A 12 -12.58 36.24 -35.75
C GLY A 12 -11.81 34.92 -35.86
N GLY A 13 -10.71 34.91 -36.64
CA GLY A 13 -9.83 33.74 -36.75
C GLY A 13 -9.14 33.38 -35.41
N ALA A 14 -8.66 34.39 -34.69
CA ALA A 14 -8.07 34.17 -33.35
C ALA A 14 -9.08 33.60 -32.37
N VAL A 15 -10.30 34.12 -32.30
CA VAL A 15 -11.37 33.59 -31.46
C VAL A 15 -11.71 32.16 -31.85
N ALA A 16 -11.84 31.84 -33.12
CA ALA A 16 -12.09 30.48 -33.59
C ALA A 16 -10.98 29.50 -33.18
N LEU A 17 -9.70 29.91 -33.31
CA LEU A 17 -8.58 29.08 -32.85
C LEU A 17 -8.60 28.80 -31.34
N VAL A 18 -8.93 29.81 -30.53
CA VAL A 18 -9.07 29.65 -29.08
C VAL A 18 -10.21 28.68 -28.78
N LEU A 19 -11.36 28.83 -29.39
CA LEU A 19 -12.49 27.93 -29.20
C LEU A 19 -12.18 26.50 -29.61
N LEU A 20 -11.49 26.30 -30.74
CA LEU A 20 -11.03 24.99 -31.20
C LEU A 20 -10.03 24.36 -30.23
N SER A 21 -9.07 25.14 -29.71
CA SER A 21 -8.12 24.64 -28.70
C SER A 21 -8.79 24.22 -27.40
N LEU A 22 -9.77 24.99 -26.94
CA LEU A 22 -10.57 24.63 -25.74
C LEU A 22 -11.43 23.38 -25.98
N ALA A 23 -12.05 23.27 -27.15
CA ALA A 23 -12.82 22.09 -27.53
C ALA A 23 -11.93 20.85 -27.62
N TRP A 24 -10.76 20.97 -28.21
CA TRP A 24 -9.75 19.90 -28.31
C TRP A 24 -9.27 19.46 -26.91
N GLY A 25 -8.97 20.42 -26.02
CA GLY A 25 -8.58 20.11 -24.64
C GLY A 25 -9.66 19.34 -23.88
N ARG A 26 -10.94 19.72 -24.05
CA ARG A 26 -12.07 18.98 -23.45
C ARG A 26 -12.27 17.60 -24.05
N LEU A 27 -12.15 17.48 -25.38
CA LEU A 27 -12.29 16.20 -26.06
C LEU A 27 -11.16 15.24 -25.66
N SER A 28 -9.92 15.71 -25.65
CA SER A 28 -8.77 14.89 -25.26
C SER A 28 -8.86 14.43 -23.81
N ALA A 29 -9.28 15.30 -22.88
CA ALA A 29 -9.52 14.94 -21.50
C ALA A 29 -10.65 13.89 -21.36
N TRP A 30 -11.75 14.06 -22.11
CA TRP A 30 -12.83 13.10 -22.10
C TRP A 30 -12.42 11.72 -22.65
N LEU A 31 -11.64 11.70 -23.75
CA LEU A 31 -11.08 10.47 -24.32
C LEU A 31 -10.15 9.75 -23.33
N ALA A 32 -9.26 10.50 -22.65
CA ALA A 32 -8.38 9.95 -21.64
C ALA A 32 -9.15 9.33 -20.46
N VAL A 33 -10.19 10.00 -19.96
CA VAL A 33 -11.05 9.46 -18.90
C VAL A 33 -11.80 8.22 -19.36
N ARG A 34 -12.28 8.21 -20.62
CA ARG A 34 -12.95 7.03 -21.20
C ARG A 34 -12.02 5.83 -21.30
N GLU A 35 -10.78 6.05 -21.74
CA GLU A 35 -9.75 5.00 -21.80
C GLU A 35 -9.46 4.43 -20.40
N LEU A 36 -9.25 5.30 -19.39
CA LEU A 36 -9.02 4.88 -18.01
C LEU A 36 -10.15 4.01 -17.45
N ARG A 37 -11.40 4.31 -17.74
CA ARG A 37 -12.56 3.51 -17.29
C ARG A 37 -12.56 2.07 -17.80
N HIS A 38 -11.91 1.82 -18.93
CA HIS A 38 -11.80 0.48 -19.52
C HIS A 38 -10.46 -0.21 -19.21
N ALA A 39 -9.47 0.53 -18.68
CA ALA A 39 -8.13 0.02 -18.39
C ALA A 39 -8.04 -0.77 -17.07
N TYR A 40 -9.03 -0.63 -16.18
CA TYR A 40 -9.01 -1.23 -14.84
C TYR A 40 -10.21 -2.14 -14.60
N GLN A 41 -9.93 -3.22 -13.89
CA GLN A 41 -10.97 -4.13 -13.39
C GLN A 41 -10.82 -4.35 -11.88
N ALA A 42 -11.94 -4.65 -11.22
CA ALA A 42 -11.91 -4.99 -9.79
C ALA A 42 -11.15 -6.30 -9.57
N ARG A 43 -10.38 -6.34 -8.50
CA ARG A 43 -9.61 -7.51 -8.07
C ARG A 43 -9.95 -7.84 -6.62
N PRO A 44 -10.13 -9.12 -6.25
CA PRO A 44 -10.26 -9.52 -4.86
C PRO A 44 -9.02 -9.11 -4.06
N LEU A 45 -9.23 -8.60 -2.84
CA LEU A 45 -8.13 -8.23 -1.95
C LEU A 45 -7.35 -9.46 -1.46
N PHE A 46 -8.06 -10.57 -1.24
CA PHE A 46 -7.50 -11.81 -0.71
C PHE A 46 -7.59 -12.96 -1.69
N SER A 47 -6.54 -13.77 -1.76
CA SER A 47 -6.60 -15.15 -2.24
C SER A 47 -7.48 -16.01 -1.31
N ALA A 48 -7.76 -17.25 -1.70
CA ALA A 48 -8.51 -18.17 -0.84
C ALA A 48 -7.76 -18.49 0.46
N HIS A 49 -6.44 -18.66 0.38
CA HIS A 49 -5.55 -18.92 1.50
C HIS A 49 -5.50 -17.72 2.47
N GLU A 50 -5.22 -16.54 1.98
CA GLU A 50 -5.20 -15.31 2.78
C GLU A 50 -6.55 -15.02 3.45
N ARG A 51 -7.65 -15.36 2.79
CA ARG A 51 -9.00 -15.20 3.37
C ARG A 51 -9.26 -16.14 4.54
N ALA A 52 -8.76 -17.38 4.46
CA ALA A 52 -8.84 -18.33 5.56
C ALA A 52 -8.00 -17.85 6.74
N ALA A 53 -6.75 -17.45 6.50
CA ALA A 53 -5.86 -16.88 7.49
C ALA A 53 -6.44 -15.63 8.16
N TYR A 54 -7.01 -14.72 7.38
CA TYR A 54 -7.67 -13.52 7.89
C TYR A 54 -8.79 -13.85 8.89
N ARG A 55 -9.65 -14.83 8.57
CA ARG A 55 -10.76 -15.19 9.46
C ARG A 55 -10.26 -15.68 10.82
N THR A 56 -9.23 -16.51 10.82
CA THR A 56 -8.64 -17.04 12.05
C THR A 56 -7.95 -15.94 12.85
N LEU A 57 -7.13 -15.11 12.20
CA LEU A 57 -6.45 -13.97 12.83
C LEU A 57 -7.45 -12.96 13.40
N LYS A 58 -8.50 -12.64 12.63
CA LYS A 58 -9.53 -11.67 13.04
C LYS A 58 -10.25 -12.15 14.30
N ALA A 59 -10.63 -13.43 14.38
CA ALA A 59 -11.25 -13.98 15.57
C ALA A 59 -10.34 -13.88 16.80
N MET A 60 -9.05 -14.23 16.67
CA MET A 60 -8.09 -14.14 17.77
C MET A 60 -7.82 -12.69 18.21
N THR A 61 -7.68 -11.77 17.25
CA THR A 61 -7.43 -10.35 17.57
C THR A 61 -8.64 -9.71 18.24
N ASP A 62 -9.86 -10.04 17.81
CA ASP A 62 -11.10 -9.55 18.44
C ASP A 62 -11.23 -10.02 19.88
N GLU A 63 -10.99 -11.30 20.16
CA GLU A 63 -10.99 -11.85 21.54
C GLU A 63 -9.98 -11.14 22.44
N LEU A 64 -8.85 -10.72 21.87
CA LEU A 64 -7.77 -10.08 22.63
C LEU A 64 -7.87 -8.55 22.70
N GLY A 65 -8.84 -7.93 21.99
CA GLY A 65 -8.97 -6.48 21.87
C GLY A 65 -7.79 -5.83 21.14
N LEU A 66 -7.21 -6.57 20.18
CA LEU A 66 -6.18 -6.10 19.24
C LEU A 66 -6.82 -5.67 17.93
N VAL A 67 -6.10 -4.87 17.15
CA VAL A 67 -6.54 -4.42 15.83
C VAL A 67 -5.74 -5.13 14.76
N LEU A 68 -6.43 -5.67 13.73
CA LEU A 68 -5.81 -6.33 12.59
C LEU A 68 -5.94 -5.47 11.34
N PHE A 69 -4.82 -5.11 10.74
CA PHE A 69 -4.73 -4.52 9.41
C PHE A 69 -4.22 -5.54 8.41
N VAL A 70 -4.57 -5.34 7.14
CA VAL A 70 -4.23 -6.26 6.04
C VAL A 70 -3.65 -5.51 4.86
N LYS A 71 -2.72 -6.15 4.14
CA LYS A 71 -2.09 -5.57 2.95
C LYS A 71 -1.54 -4.17 3.18
N VAL A 72 -0.85 -3.98 4.31
CA VAL A 72 -0.27 -2.70 4.72
C VAL A 72 1.01 -2.47 3.92
N ARG A 73 1.19 -1.27 3.37
CA ARG A 73 2.46 -0.94 2.72
C ARG A 73 3.59 -0.88 3.75
N LEU A 74 4.73 -1.40 3.37
CA LEU A 74 5.90 -1.35 4.25
C LEU A 74 6.30 0.10 4.59
N LEU A 75 6.09 1.04 3.66
CA LEU A 75 6.35 2.47 3.89
C LEU A 75 5.43 3.09 4.97
N ASP A 76 4.24 2.54 5.19
CA ASP A 76 3.33 3.00 6.25
C ASP A 76 3.77 2.49 7.65
N LEU A 77 4.68 1.51 7.70
CA LEU A 77 5.25 0.96 8.94
C LEU A 77 6.67 1.46 9.21
N ALA A 78 7.46 1.69 8.16
CA ALA A 78 8.88 2.01 8.27
C ALA A 78 9.30 3.02 7.20
N GLU A 79 9.76 4.18 7.64
CA GLU A 79 10.29 5.24 6.77
C GLU A 79 11.80 5.37 6.99
N PRO A 80 12.61 5.58 5.93
CA PRO A 80 14.03 5.87 6.10
C PRO A 80 14.23 7.14 6.94
N ARG A 81 15.25 7.14 7.81
CA ARG A 81 15.53 8.31 8.66
C ARG A 81 15.80 9.54 7.80
N PRO A 82 15.21 10.71 8.12
CA PRO A 82 15.52 11.98 7.46
C PRO A 82 17.03 12.22 7.43
N HIS A 83 17.54 12.78 6.33
CA HIS A 83 18.98 13.06 6.12
C HIS A 83 19.89 11.83 5.98
N HIS A 84 19.35 10.60 5.93
CA HIS A 84 20.19 9.44 5.63
C HIS A 84 20.76 9.54 4.22
N ARG A 85 22.09 9.30 4.07
CA ARG A 85 22.82 9.44 2.78
C ARG A 85 22.15 8.71 1.60
N LYS A 86 21.50 7.59 1.85
CA LYS A 86 20.80 6.77 0.85
C LYS A 86 19.28 6.84 0.99
N TYR A 87 18.73 7.96 1.48
CA TYR A 87 17.30 8.11 1.76
C TYR A 87 16.42 7.68 0.58
N GLN A 88 16.64 8.26 -0.60
CA GLN A 88 15.82 7.96 -1.80
C GLN A 88 15.93 6.48 -2.25
N LEU A 89 17.11 5.88 -2.13
CA LEU A 89 17.30 4.46 -2.45
C LEU A 89 16.48 3.57 -1.53
N TYR A 90 16.50 3.83 -0.21
CA TYR A 90 15.73 3.04 0.75
C TYR A 90 14.24 3.33 0.67
N LEU A 91 13.84 4.58 0.42
CA LEU A 91 12.44 4.93 0.17
C LEU A 91 11.87 4.13 -1.00
N ASN A 92 12.58 4.09 -2.14
CA ASN A 92 12.16 3.33 -3.31
C ASN A 92 12.09 1.81 -3.03
N LYS A 93 12.95 1.28 -2.17
CA LYS A 93 12.95 -0.13 -1.81
C LYS A 93 11.73 -0.54 -0.98
N VAL A 94 11.22 0.33 -0.11
CA VAL A 94 10.07 0.03 0.76
C VAL A 94 8.72 0.41 0.15
N SER A 95 8.68 1.42 -0.73
CA SER A 95 7.44 2.02 -1.26
C SER A 95 6.53 1.07 -2.03
N ALA A 96 7.12 0.09 -2.74
CA ALA A 96 6.38 -0.89 -3.55
C ALA A 96 6.13 -2.24 -2.83
N LYS A 97 6.48 -2.32 -1.55
CA LYS A 97 6.34 -3.55 -0.76
C LYS A 97 5.14 -3.46 0.17
N HIS A 98 4.50 -4.60 0.39
CA HIS A 98 3.38 -4.77 1.31
C HIS A 98 3.65 -5.97 2.20
N VAL A 99 3.11 -5.90 3.40
CA VAL A 99 3.05 -7.02 4.34
C VAL A 99 1.61 -7.53 4.42
N ASP A 100 1.42 -8.83 4.65
CA ASP A 100 0.11 -9.46 4.56
C ASP A 100 -0.79 -9.04 5.73
N PHE A 101 -0.31 -9.15 6.96
CA PHE A 101 -1.07 -8.83 8.16
C PHE A 101 -0.23 -8.03 9.16
N VAL A 102 -0.85 -7.05 9.80
CA VAL A 102 -0.23 -6.26 10.87
C VAL A 102 -1.16 -6.28 12.08
N VAL A 103 -0.66 -6.79 13.19
CA VAL A 103 -1.36 -6.76 14.46
C VAL A 103 -0.91 -5.56 15.27
N CYS A 104 -1.89 -4.75 15.63
CA CYS A 104 -1.70 -3.53 16.41
C CYS A 104 -2.35 -3.66 17.79
N ASN A 105 -1.91 -2.84 18.72
CA ASN A 105 -2.64 -2.66 19.97
C ASN A 105 -3.94 -1.85 19.75
N ALA A 106 -4.73 -1.65 20.80
CA ALA A 106 -6.00 -0.90 20.75
C ALA A 106 -5.86 0.57 20.34
N LYS A 107 -4.64 1.12 20.30
CA LYS A 107 -4.34 2.48 19.81
C LYS A 107 -3.89 2.48 18.36
N SER A 108 -4.01 1.36 17.66
CA SER A 108 -3.51 1.16 16.29
C SER A 108 -1.99 1.29 16.14
N GLU A 109 -1.23 1.10 17.22
CA GLU A 109 0.23 1.04 17.15
C GLU A 109 0.66 -0.35 16.70
N PRO A 110 1.43 -0.52 15.60
CA PRO A 110 1.90 -1.81 15.12
C PRO A 110 2.80 -2.50 16.14
N LYS A 111 2.65 -3.81 16.28
CA LYS A 111 3.43 -4.64 17.21
C LYS A 111 4.00 -5.89 16.58
N LEU A 112 3.25 -6.51 15.66
CA LEU A 112 3.61 -7.76 15.03
C LEU A 112 3.20 -7.73 13.56
N VAL A 113 4.09 -8.15 12.71
CA VAL A 113 3.82 -8.42 11.29
C VAL A 113 3.75 -9.94 11.11
N ILE A 114 2.78 -10.39 10.32
CA ILE A 114 2.61 -11.80 9.97
C ILE A 114 2.56 -11.90 8.46
N GLU A 115 3.49 -12.67 7.90
CA GLU A 115 3.59 -12.96 6.47
C GLU A 115 3.16 -14.40 6.21
N LEU A 116 2.39 -14.60 5.15
CA LEU A 116 1.99 -15.94 4.69
C LEU A 116 2.93 -16.42 3.60
N ASP A 117 3.70 -17.45 3.91
CA ASP A 117 4.60 -18.08 2.95
C ASP A 117 3.83 -18.97 1.96
N ASP A 118 3.96 -18.68 0.67
CA ASP A 118 3.46 -19.54 -0.40
C ASP A 118 4.47 -20.67 -0.71
N PHE A 119 3.95 -21.85 -1.05
CA PHE A 119 4.73 -23.04 -1.43
C PHE A 119 5.56 -22.91 -2.71
N THR A 120 5.49 -21.79 -3.42
CA THR A 120 6.10 -21.63 -4.74
C THR A 120 7.49 -21.04 -4.64
N HIS A 121 8.48 -21.95 -4.78
CA HIS A 121 9.88 -21.71 -5.18
C HIS A 121 10.66 -20.59 -4.47
N ASP A 122 11.46 -20.97 -3.49
CA ASP A 122 12.49 -20.13 -2.87
C ASP A 122 13.59 -19.81 -3.90
N THR A 123 13.49 -18.69 -4.57
CA THR A 123 14.58 -18.18 -5.40
C THR A 123 15.51 -17.29 -4.56
N PRO A 124 16.83 -17.26 -4.84
CA PRO A 124 17.78 -16.41 -4.09
C PRO A 124 17.37 -14.93 -4.04
N SER A 125 16.74 -14.43 -5.10
CA SER A 125 16.23 -13.04 -5.15
C SER A 125 15.05 -12.80 -4.21
N ARG A 126 14.22 -13.83 -3.97
CA ARG A 126 13.09 -13.77 -3.06
C ARG A 126 13.57 -13.80 -1.60
N MET A 127 14.48 -14.71 -1.28
CA MET A 127 15.12 -14.77 0.04
C MET A 127 15.79 -13.44 0.44
N ALA A 128 16.57 -12.85 -0.47
CA ALA A 128 17.20 -11.54 -0.22
C ALA A 128 16.18 -10.39 -0.07
N ARG A 129 15.01 -10.52 -0.71
CA ARG A 129 13.91 -9.56 -0.55
C ARG A 129 13.25 -9.69 0.82
N ASP A 130 13.00 -10.91 1.26
CA ASP A 130 12.32 -11.20 2.52
C ASP A 130 13.23 -10.83 3.70
N GLU A 131 14.51 -11.19 3.64
CA GLU A 131 15.55 -10.75 4.60
C GLU A 131 15.62 -9.21 4.72
N PHE A 132 15.50 -8.50 3.59
CA PHE A 132 15.47 -7.03 3.62
C PHE A 132 14.23 -6.49 4.35
N VAL A 133 13.04 -7.09 4.12
CA VAL A 133 11.79 -6.66 4.78
C VAL A 133 11.88 -6.92 6.28
N ASP A 134 12.33 -8.10 6.68
CA ASP A 134 12.51 -8.47 8.07
C ASP A 134 13.49 -7.52 8.79
N THR A 135 14.64 -7.27 8.18
CA THR A 135 15.64 -6.34 8.73
C THR A 135 15.05 -4.95 8.95
N VAL A 136 14.23 -4.45 8.01
CA VAL A 136 13.58 -3.14 8.13
C VAL A 136 12.57 -3.14 9.27
N LEU A 137 11.70 -4.14 9.36
CA LEU A 137 10.68 -4.25 10.39
C LEU A 137 11.28 -4.41 11.79
N GLU A 138 12.25 -5.29 11.95
CA GLU A 138 12.97 -5.52 13.21
C GLU A 138 13.73 -4.27 13.68
N SER A 139 14.35 -3.52 12.75
CA SER A 139 15.02 -2.25 13.07
C SER A 139 14.08 -1.17 13.59
N CYS A 140 12.77 -1.30 13.28
CA CYS A 140 11.70 -0.45 13.80
C CYS A 140 11.08 -1.01 15.10
N GLY A 141 11.54 -2.17 15.58
CA GLY A 141 11.07 -2.79 16.82
C GLY A 141 9.79 -3.60 16.67
N TYR A 142 9.41 -3.99 15.46
CA TYR A 142 8.28 -4.87 15.22
C TYR A 142 8.71 -6.34 15.28
N GLY A 143 7.86 -7.20 15.85
CA GLY A 143 8.03 -8.64 15.68
C GLY A 143 7.63 -9.05 14.26
N VAL A 144 8.31 -10.06 13.70
CA VAL A 144 7.96 -10.65 12.42
C VAL A 144 7.73 -12.15 12.61
N VAL A 145 6.67 -12.67 12.00
CA VAL A 145 6.35 -14.10 11.98
C VAL A 145 6.03 -14.51 10.56
N HIS A 146 6.80 -15.46 10.06
CA HIS A 146 6.54 -16.15 8.80
C HIS A 146 5.81 -17.46 9.10
N THR A 147 4.73 -17.72 8.40
CA THR A 147 3.99 -18.97 8.56
C THR A 147 3.26 -19.35 7.28
N ARG A 148 3.13 -20.64 7.07
CA ARG A 148 2.35 -21.18 5.93
C ARG A 148 0.87 -21.24 6.23
N ASN A 149 0.51 -21.46 7.49
CA ASN A 149 -0.87 -21.56 7.94
C ASN A 149 -1.01 -20.88 9.29
N ILE A 150 -2.14 -20.23 9.51
CA ILE A 150 -2.44 -19.64 10.80
C ILE A 150 -2.93 -20.75 11.74
N ASP A 151 -2.05 -21.17 12.63
CA ASP A 151 -2.39 -22.06 13.73
C ASP A 151 -2.74 -21.24 14.98
N ARG A 152 -3.91 -21.51 15.54
CA ARG A 152 -4.38 -20.82 16.74
C ARG A 152 -3.53 -21.14 17.97
N ASP A 153 -3.14 -22.40 18.13
CA ASP A 153 -2.40 -22.85 19.30
C ASP A 153 -0.99 -22.27 19.34
N GLU A 154 -0.38 -22.06 18.19
CA GLU A 154 0.93 -21.42 18.07
C GLU A 154 0.86 -19.88 18.21
N LEU A 155 -0.10 -19.25 17.52
CA LEU A 155 -0.12 -17.81 17.40
C LEU A 155 -0.86 -17.09 18.54
N TYR A 156 -1.90 -17.72 19.12
CA TYR A 156 -2.67 -17.10 20.19
C TYR A 156 -1.83 -16.74 21.44
N PRO A 157 -0.89 -17.57 21.91
CA PRO A 157 0.01 -17.18 23.00
C PRO A 157 0.88 -15.97 22.67
N VAL A 158 1.34 -15.84 21.42
CA VAL A 158 2.13 -14.69 20.95
C VAL A 158 1.28 -13.43 20.99
N LEU A 159 0.09 -13.47 20.38
CA LEU A 159 -0.84 -12.34 20.36
C LEU A 159 -1.26 -11.91 21.77
N ARG A 160 -1.48 -12.86 22.67
CA ARG A 160 -1.83 -12.58 24.08
C ARG A 160 -0.74 -11.82 24.82
N ARG A 161 0.53 -12.03 24.49
CA ARG A 161 1.66 -11.28 25.08
C ARG A 161 1.62 -9.82 24.65
N LEU A 162 1.25 -9.52 23.40
CA LEU A 162 1.14 -8.14 22.90
C LEU A 162 0.10 -7.32 23.67
N ARG A 163 -0.97 -7.95 24.14
CA ARG A 163 -1.96 -7.32 25.02
C ARG A 163 -1.36 -6.89 26.37
N ARG A 164 -0.44 -7.68 26.92
CA ARG A 164 0.13 -7.47 28.28
C ARG A 164 1.16 -6.33 28.33
N THR A 165 1.82 -6.00 27.23
CA THR A 165 2.83 -4.93 27.16
C THR A 165 2.22 -3.53 27.43
N ARG A 166 0.90 -3.43 27.56
CA ARG A 166 0.18 -2.20 27.93
C ARG A 166 0.23 -1.85 29.41
N ALA A 167 0.59 -2.78 30.31
CA ALA A 167 0.51 -2.57 31.77
C ALA A 167 1.81 -2.04 32.41
N ALA A 168 2.93 -2.05 31.68
CA ALA A 168 4.25 -1.70 32.21
C ALA A 168 4.72 -0.28 31.85
N GLY A 169 3.92 0.53 31.17
CA GLY A 169 4.23 1.89 30.76
C GLY A 169 3.27 2.92 31.36
N LYS A 170 3.30 3.09 32.67
CA LYS A 170 2.78 4.27 33.37
C LYS A 170 3.92 4.90 34.15
#